data_ce6760998ee0340baf41fdb11006b078
#
_entry.id   ce6760998ee0340baf41fdb11006b078
#
_cell.length_a   1.000
_cell.length_b   1.000
_cell.length_c   1.000
_cell.angle_alpha   90.00
_cell.angle_beta   90.00
_cell.angle_gamma   90.00
#
_symmetry.space_group_name_H-M   'P 1'
#
loop_
_entity.id
_entity.type
_entity.pdbx_description
1 polymer ?
#
loop_
_entity_poly.entity_id
_entity_poly.type
_entity_poly.pdbx_seq_one_letter_code
_entity_poly.pdbx_strand_id
1 'polypeptide(L)'
;MRLILLGAPGAGKGTQATFICQKYGIPQISTGDMLRAAVKAGSPLGIEAKKVMDAGGLVSDDLIINLVKERIVQPDCAQGFLFDGFPRTIPQADAMKVAGVKIDYVLEIDVPFEAIIERMGGRRSHSVSGRTYHVKYNPPKVEGLDDVTGEPLIQREDDKAETIRARMDLTLASLSEVADHYQRTGVLRSVDGVHPITAVATALVAELRPGVTSTGTGT
;
A
#
# COMPACT_ATOMS: atom_id res chain seq x y z
N MET A 1 11.87 12.74 -4.02
CA MET A 1 10.39 12.79 -4.09
C MET A 1 9.83 11.81 -3.07
N ARG A 2 8.92 12.26 -2.20
CA ARG A 2 8.31 11.46 -1.12
C ARG A 2 6.83 11.32 -1.37
N LEU A 3 6.39 10.09 -1.55
CA LEU A 3 5.05 9.73 -1.99
C LEU A 3 4.31 8.87 -0.97
N ILE A 4 3.00 8.98 -0.97
CA ILE A 4 2.09 8.03 -0.29
C ILE A 4 1.16 7.43 -1.33
N LEU A 5 0.95 6.12 -1.29
CA LEU A 5 -0.16 5.46 -1.96
C LEU A 5 -1.26 5.14 -0.95
N LEU A 6 -2.42 5.75 -1.14
CA LEU A 6 -3.65 5.44 -0.43
C LEU A 6 -4.55 4.54 -1.28
N GLY A 7 -5.40 3.82 -0.62
CA GLY A 7 -6.41 2.96 -1.23
C GLY A 7 -6.74 1.78 -0.34
N ALA A 8 -7.90 1.21 -0.52
CA ALA A 8 -8.36 0.06 0.23
C ALA A 8 -7.44 -1.17 0.04
N PRO A 9 -7.46 -2.14 0.95
CA PRO A 9 -6.84 -3.43 0.72
C PRO A 9 -7.33 -4.02 -0.62
N GLY A 10 -6.43 -4.50 -1.47
CA GLY A 10 -6.81 -5.01 -2.80
C GLY A 10 -6.99 -3.97 -3.91
N ALA A 11 -6.83 -2.67 -3.63
CA ALA A 11 -6.90 -1.62 -4.65
C ALA A 11 -5.77 -1.66 -5.70
N GLY A 12 -4.70 -2.42 -5.44
CA GLY A 12 -3.56 -2.54 -6.36
C GLY A 12 -2.34 -1.70 -6.00
N LYS A 13 -2.30 -1.13 -4.78
CA LYS A 13 -1.20 -0.27 -4.32
C LYS A 13 0.19 -0.88 -4.54
N GLY A 14 0.42 -2.12 -4.09
CA GLY A 14 1.72 -2.78 -4.24
C GLY A 14 2.16 -2.93 -5.70
N THR A 15 1.22 -3.25 -6.59
CA THR A 15 1.49 -3.33 -8.04
C THR A 15 1.89 -1.98 -8.60
N GLN A 16 1.14 -0.93 -8.28
CA GLN A 16 1.41 0.43 -8.76
C GLN A 16 2.68 1.01 -8.13
N ALA A 17 2.95 0.71 -6.86
CA ALA A 17 4.19 1.10 -6.20
C ALA A 17 5.43 0.62 -6.95
N THR A 18 5.42 -0.62 -7.43
CA THR A 18 6.53 -1.19 -8.20
C THR A 18 6.83 -0.35 -9.45
N PHE A 19 5.81 0.03 -10.23
CA PHE A 19 5.98 0.87 -11.41
C PHE A 19 6.53 2.26 -11.08
N ILE A 20 5.97 2.91 -10.05
CA ILE A 20 6.39 4.25 -9.64
C ILE A 20 7.83 4.22 -9.11
N CYS A 21 8.15 3.27 -8.23
CA CYS A 21 9.47 3.15 -7.63
C CYS A 21 10.56 2.89 -8.68
N GLN A 22 10.29 2.01 -9.66
CA GLN A 22 11.21 1.76 -10.77
C GLN A 22 11.41 3.00 -11.64
N LYS A 23 10.32 3.74 -11.93
CA LYS A 23 10.38 4.93 -12.77
C LYS A 23 11.19 6.08 -12.14
N TYR A 24 11.05 6.28 -10.83
CA TYR A 24 11.65 7.41 -10.12
C TYR A 24 12.91 7.06 -9.32
N GLY A 25 13.32 5.79 -9.30
CA GLY A 25 14.50 5.34 -8.57
C GLY A 25 14.41 5.51 -7.06
N ILE A 26 13.21 5.34 -6.49
CA ILE A 26 12.95 5.47 -5.05
C ILE A 26 12.50 4.13 -4.44
N PRO A 27 12.84 3.82 -3.18
CA PRO A 27 12.40 2.59 -2.53
C PRO A 27 10.92 2.63 -2.16
N GLN A 28 10.27 1.44 -2.20
CA GLN A 28 8.96 1.22 -1.62
C GLN A 28 9.10 0.88 -0.14
N ILE A 29 8.33 1.53 0.70
CA ILE A 29 8.21 1.24 2.14
C ILE A 29 6.80 0.71 2.39
N SER A 30 6.67 -0.61 2.43
CA SER A 30 5.42 -1.31 2.75
C SER A 30 5.42 -1.75 4.20
N THR A 31 4.59 -1.11 5.03
CA THR A 31 4.48 -1.48 6.45
C THR A 31 3.95 -2.91 6.62
N GLY A 32 3.06 -3.35 5.75
CA GLY A 32 2.58 -4.73 5.74
C GLY A 32 3.69 -5.74 5.46
N ASP A 33 4.60 -5.46 4.53
CA ASP A 33 5.71 -6.36 4.22
C ASP A 33 6.77 -6.33 5.33
N MET A 34 7.03 -5.17 5.94
CA MET A 34 7.91 -5.07 7.11
C MET A 34 7.40 -5.91 8.28
N LEU A 35 6.09 -5.86 8.57
CA LEU A 35 5.46 -6.67 9.60
C LEU A 35 5.51 -8.18 9.27
N ARG A 36 5.23 -8.56 8.02
CA ARG A 36 5.34 -9.97 7.58
C ARG A 36 6.77 -10.50 7.70
N ALA A 37 7.76 -9.68 7.38
CA ALA A 37 9.17 -10.04 7.59
C ALA A 37 9.49 -10.26 9.08
N ALA A 38 8.98 -9.42 9.98
CA ALA A 38 9.11 -9.59 11.42
C ALA A 38 8.43 -10.85 11.93
N VAL A 39 7.24 -11.19 11.41
CA VAL A 39 6.51 -12.44 11.69
C VAL A 39 7.35 -13.64 11.30
N LYS A 40 7.92 -13.63 10.08
CA LYS A 40 8.75 -14.71 9.55
C LYS A 40 10.03 -14.92 10.37
N ALA A 41 10.64 -13.83 10.83
CA ALA A 41 11.81 -13.86 11.70
C ALA A 41 11.51 -14.35 13.13
N GLY A 42 10.23 -14.48 13.51
CA GLY A 42 9.83 -14.89 14.86
C GLY A 42 10.21 -13.88 15.94
N SER A 43 10.39 -12.61 15.58
CA SER A 43 10.70 -11.55 16.55
C SER A 43 9.53 -11.32 17.51
N PRO A 44 9.75 -10.78 18.73
CA PRO A 44 8.67 -10.45 19.65
C PRO A 44 7.58 -9.59 19.01
N LEU A 45 8.00 -8.59 18.23
CA LEU A 45 7.13 -7.76 17.40
C LEU A 45 6.32 -8.60 16.40
N GLY A 46 6.97 -9.53 15.70
CA GLY A 46 6.33 -10.39 14.71
C GLY A 46 5.27 -11.29 15.32
N ILE A 47 5.48 -11.83 16.52
CA ILE A 47 4.50 -12.65 17.23
C ILE A 47 3.25 -11.85 17.58
N GLU A 48 3.41 -10.63 18.05
CA GLU A 48 2.29 -9.73 18.37
C GLU A 48 1.55 -9.30 17.10
N ALA A 49 2.29 -8.85 16.10
CA ALA A 49 1.74 -8.41 14.82
C ALA A 49 0.94 -9.51 14.12
N LYS A 50 1.41 -10.78 14.18
CA LYS A 50 0.74 -11.90 13.54
C LYS A 50 -0.69 -12.08 14.02
N LYS A 51 -0.94 -12.02 15.32
CA LYS A 51 -2.28 -12.19 15.91
C LYS A 51 -3.26 -11.15 15.37
N VAL A 52 -2.81 -9.90 15.28
CA VAL A 52 -3.62 -8.78 14.80
C VAL A 52 -3.86 -8.88 13.29
N MET A 53 -2.81 -9.18 12.53
CA MET A 53 -2.87 -9.26 11.06
C MET A 53 -3.74 -10.43 10.58
N ASP A 54 -3.66 -11.59 11.21
CA ASP A 54 -4.47 -12.77 10.86
C ASP A 54 -5.96 -12.51 11.11
N ALA A 55 -6.29 -11.70 12.11
CA ALA A 55 -7.65 -11.24 12.37
C ALA A 55 -8.12 -10.08 11.48
N GLY A 56 -7.26 -9.57 10.60
CA GLY A 56 -7.54 -8.42 9.73
C GLY A 56 -7.46 -7.07 10.43
N GLY A 57 -6.96 -7.03 11.66
CA GLY A 57 -6.81 -5.82 12.46
C GLY A 57 -5.63 -4.93 12.06
N LEU A 58 -5.50 -3.79 12.75
CA LEU A 58 -4.38 -2.86 12.63
C LEU A 58 -3.44 -3.01 13.83
N VAL A 59 -2.14 -3.07 13.54
CA VAL A 59 -1.10 -3.03 14.57
C VAL A 59 -1.03 -1.62 15.18
N SER A 60 -0.61 -1.49 16.44
CA SER A 60 -0.61 -0.20 17.15
C SER A 60 0.17 0.88 16.41
N ASP A 61 -0.31 2.13 16.48
CA ASP A 61 0.31 3.28 15.80
C ASP A 61 1.76 3.49 16.23
N ASP A 62 2.05 3.44 17.53
CA ASP A 62 3.40 3.66 18.06
C ASP A 62 4.42 2.69 17.46
N LEU A 63 4.03 1.44 17.32
CA LEU A 63 4.88 0.40 16.79
C LEU A 63 5.15 0.64 15.30
N ILE A 64 4.12 0.95 14.52
CA ILE A 64 4.26 1.27 13.09
C ILE A 64 5.08 2.54 12.89
N ILE A 65 4.84 3.59 13.67
CA ILE A 65 5.58 4.85 13.60
C ILE A 65 7.08 4.62 13.85
N ASN A 66 7.43 3.83 14.86
CA ASN A 66 8.82 3.52 15.15
C ASN A 66 9.51 2.76 14.01
N LEU A 67 8.85 1.73 13.47
CA LEU A 67 9.35 1.00 12.31
C LEU A 67 9.60 1.91 11.11
N VAL A 68 8.66 2.80 10.82
CA VAL A 68 8.78 3.73 9.69
C VAL A 68 9.90 4.74 9.93
N LYS A 69 10.05 5.29 11.13
CA LYS A 69 11.14 6.21 11.48
C LYS A 69 12.52 5.57 11.29
N GLU A 70 12.69 4.32 11.70
CA GLU A 70 13.94 3.58 11.50
C GLU A 70 14.21 3.31 10.00
N ARG A 71 13.16 3.09 9.22
CA ARG A 71 13.30 2.77 7.79
C ARG A 71 13.66 3.98 6.93
N ILE A 72 13.04 5.14 7.17
CA ILE A 72 13.23 6.34 6.32
C ILE A 72 14.61 7.01 6.47
N VAL A 73 15.37 6.69 7.50
CA VAL A 73 16.73 7.18 7.69
C VAL A 73 17.78 6.33 6.98
N GLN A 74 17.39 5.21 6.37
CA GLN A 74 18.33 4.37 5.62
C GLN A 74 18.83 5.09 4.36
N PRO A 75 20.08 4.82 3.92
CA PRO A 75 20.72 5.54 2.81
C PRO A 75 19.92 5.51 1.49
N ASP A 76 19.20 4.42 1.21
CA ASP A 76 18.38 4.28 0.00
C ASP A 76 17.16 5.21 -0.03
N CYS A 77 16.77 5.78 1.11
CA CYS A 77 15.69 6.75 1.22
C CYS A 77 16.13 8.21 1.02
N ALA A 78 17.42 8.46 0.83
CA ALA A 78 17.96 9.83 0.74
C ALA A 78 17.34 10.65 -0.42
N GLN A 79 17.07 10.02 -1.56
CA GLN A 79 16.45 10.66 -2.73
C GLN A 79 14.91 10.69 -2.69
N GLY A 80 14.32 10.10 -1.67
CA GLY A 80 12.89 9.98 -1.48
C GLY A 80 12.46 8.54 -1.31
N PHE A 81 11.16 8.33 -1.20
CA PHE A 81 10.54 7.02 -0.99
C PHE A 81 9.05 7.06 -1.30
N LEU A 82 8.46 5.88 -1.39
CA LEU A 82 7.02 5.71 -1.54
C LEU A 82 6.48 4.85 -0.39
N PHE A 83 5.57 5.40 0.40
CA PHE A 83 4.84 4.66 1.41
C PHE A 83 3.68 3.87 0.79
N ASP A 84 3.62 2.58 1.07
CA ASP A 84 2.53 1.69 0.71
C ASP A 84 1.87 1.12 1.98
N GLY A 85 0.63 1.48 2.21
CA GLY A 85 -0.13 1.09 3.39
C GLY A 85 0.25 1.85 4.67
N PHE A 86 0.79 3.05 4.54
CA PHE A 86 1.09 3.99 5.61
C PHE A 86 1.01 5.43 5.07
N PRO A 87 0.49 6.40 5.84
CA PRO A 87 -0.22 6.23 7.11
C PRO A 87 -1.62 5.60 6.91
N ARG A 88 -2.13 4.95 7.94
CA ARG A 88 -3.50 4.40 7.98
C ARG A 88 -4.39 5.11 8.98
N THR A 89 -3.81 5.94 9.83
CA THR A 89 -4.50 6.70 10.87
C THR A 89 -3.98 8.13 10.92
N ILE A 90 -4.76 9.04 11.49
CA ILE A 90 -4.34 10.42 11.69
C ILE A 90 -3.11 10.52 12.62
N PRO A 91 -3.02 9.81 13.74
CA PRO A 91 -1.81 9.80 14.56
C PRO A 91 -0.54 9.41 13.78
N GLN A 92 -0.61 8.46 12.86
CA GLN A 92 0.51 8.09 11.99
C GLN A 92 0.89 9.24 11.04
N ALA A 93 -0.09 9.91 10.43
CA ALA A 93 0.14 11.06 9.54
C ALA A 93 0.78 12.23 10.31
N ASP A 94 0.27 12.55 11.48
CA ASP A 94 0.78 13.60 12.34
C ASP A 94 2.22 13.30 12.83
N ALA A 95 2.52 12.06 13.16
CA ALA A 95 3.86 11.65 13.57
C ALA A 95 4.91 11.92 12.47
N MET A 96 4.56 11.73 11.20
CA MET A 96 5.46 12.05 10.08
C MET A 96 5.66 13.56 9.94
N LYS A 97 4.59 14.34 10.11
CA LYS A 97 4.68 15.81 10.10
C LYS A 97 5.57 16.32 11.24
N VAL A 98 5.39 15.80 12.46
CA VAL A 98 6.23 16.16 13.63
C VAL A 98 7.69 15.76 13.41
N ALA A 99 7.95 14.62 12.74
CA ALA A 99 9.30 14.20 12.36
C ALA A 99 9.91 15.02 11.21
N GLY A 100 9.22 16.05 10.71
CA GLY A 100 9.72 16.90 9.62
C GLY A 100 9.71 16.24 8.24
N VAL A 101 8.97 15.14 8.09
CA VAL A 101 8.85 14.44 6.80
C VAL A 101 7.82 15.16 5.94
N LYS A 102 8.31 15.93 4.96
CA LYS A 102 7.45 16.56 3.96
C LYS A 102 7.06 15.54 2.89
N ILE A 103 5.77 15.35 2.68
CA ILE A 103 5.21 14.54 1.58
C ILE A 103 4.92 15.45 0.40
N ASP A 104 5.39 15.05 -0.79
CA ASP A 104 5.21 15.83 -2.01
C ASP A 104 3.85 15.56 -2.66
N TYR A 105 3.43 14.28 -2.75
CA TYR A 105 2.13 13.87 -3.28
C TYR A 105 1.57 12.68 -2.53
N VAL A 106 0.25 12.65 -2.42
CA VAL A 106 -0.52 11.51 -1.95
C VAL A 106 -1.40 11.06 -3.11
N LEU A 107 -1.19 9.85 -3.57
CA LEU A 107 -1.91 9.24 -4.69
C LEU A 107 -2.93 8.25 -4.13
N GLU A 108 -4.19 8.53 -4.33
CA GLU A 108 -5.29 7.64 -3.95
C GLU A 108 -5.72 6.80 -5.16
N ILE A 109 -5.79 5.49 -4.96
CA ILE A 109 -6.35 4.56 -5.93
C ILE A 109 -7.75 4.20 -5.46
N ASP A 110 -8.75 4.83 -6.08
CA ASP A 110 -10.15 4.58 -5.75
C ASP A 110 -10.68 3.36 -6.50
N VAL A 111 -11.22 2.40 -5.74
CA VAL A 111 -11.76 1.13 -6.29
C VAL A 111 -13.03 0.76 -5.54
N PRO A 112 -14.14 0.49 -6.24
CA PRO A 112 -15.39 0.04 -5.64
C PRO A 112 -15.22 -1.25 -4.83
N PHE A 113 -16.04 -1.38 -3.79
CA PHE A 113 -15.97 -2.48 -2.83
C PHE A 113 -16.05 -3.88 -3.49
N GLU A 114 -16.96 -4.05 -4.47
CA GLU A 114 -17.15 -5.32 -5.17
C GLU A 114 -15.88 -5.75 -5.94
N ALA A 115 -15.22 -4.80 -6.58
CA ALA A 115 -13.97 -5.06 -7.29
C ALA A 115 -12.82 -5.39 -6.33
N ILE A 116 -12.83 -4.82 -5.13
CA ILE A 116 -11.84 -5.13 -4.09
C ILE A 116 -11.97 -6.57 -3.64
N ILE A 117 -13.19 -7.05 -3.35
CA ILE A 117 -13.43 -8.43 -2.92
C ILE A 117 -12.93 -9.42 -3.97
N GLU A 118 -13.24 -9.20 -5.24
CA GLU A 118 -12.76 -10.05 -6.35
C GLU A 118 -11.23 -10.07 -6.40
N ARG A 119 -10.59 -8.90 -6.29
CA ARG A 119 -9.13 -8.77 -6.35
C ARG A 119 -8.43 -9.44 -5.18
N MET A 120 -8.93 -9.29 -3.97
CA MET A 120 -8.33 -9.92 -2.78
C MET A 120 -8.42 -11.44 -2.84
N GLY A 121 -9.56 -11.98 -3.22
CA GLY A 121 -9.76 -13.44 -3.34
C GLY A 121 -8.84 -14.08 -4.37
N GLY A 122 -8.53 -13.37 -5.46
CA GLY A 122 -7.63 -13.83 -6.53
C GLY A 122 -6.15 -13.54 -6.32
N ARG A 123 -5.76 -12.81 -5.27
CA ARG A 123 -4.37 -12.45 -5.01
C ARG A 123 -3.56 -13.66 -4.60
N ARG A 124 -2.33 -13.73 -5.12
CA ARG A 124 -1.29 -14.70 -4.72
C ARG A 124 -0.01 -13.95 -4.42
N SER A 125 0.78 -14.45 -3.48
CA SER A 125 2.00 -13.79 -3.05
C SER A 125 3.14 -14.79 -2.91
N HIS A 126 4.34 -14.37 -3.29
CA HIS A 126 5.57 -15.07 -2.98
C HIS A 126 6.04 -14.69 -1.58
N SER A 127 6.16 -15.66 -0.68
CA SER A 127 6.34 -15.42 0.75
C SER A 127 7.68 -14.75 1.11
N VAL A 128 8.71 -14.93 0.28
CA VAL A 128 10.06 -14.42 0.55
C VAL A 128 10.22 -12.98 0.03
N SER A 129 9.84 -12.72 -1.22
CA SER A 129 10.08 -11.44 -1.87
C SER A 129 8.92 -10.46 -1.74
N GLY A 130 7.74 -10.92 -1.32
CA GLY A 130 6.53 -10.10 -1.32
C GLY A 130 5.92 -9.85 -2.70
N ARG A 131 6.51 -10.36 -3.80
CA ARG A 131 5.93 -10.24 -5.14
C ARG A 131 4.49 -10.74 -5.17
N THR A 132 3.64 -9.99 -5.88
CA THR A 132 2.21 -10.28 -5.93
C THR A 132 1.76 -10.58 -7.36
N TYR A 133 0.89 -11.56 -7.47
CA TYR A 133 0.22 -12.01 -8.67
C TYR A 133 -1.29 -11.99 -8.46
N HIS A 134 -2.03 -12.14 -9.53
CA HIS A 134 -3.48 -12.32 -9.44
C HIS A 134 -3.92 -13.38 -10.47
N VAL A 135 -4.71 -14.33 -10.04
CA VAL A 135 -5.15 -15.47 -10.90
C VAL A 135 -5.79 -15.05 -12.21
N LYS A 136 -6.41 -13.86 -12.27
CA LYS A 136 -7.12 -13.33 -13.45
C LYS A 136 -6.40 -12.12 -14.09
N TYR A 137 -5.96 -11.15 -13.28
CA TYR A 137 -5.51 -9.84 -13.79
C TYR A 137 -4.00 -9.75 -14.01
N ASN A 138 -3.22 -10.57 -13.33
CA ASN A 138 -1.76 -10.65 -13.45
C ASN A 138 -1.29 -12.06 -13.09
N PRO A 139 -1.64 -13.07 -13.90
CA PRO A 139 -1.27 -14.46 -13.60
C PRO A 139 0.24 -14.66 -13.71
N PRO A 140 0.83 -15.56 -12.91
CA PRO A 140 2.20 -15.99 -13.10
C PRO A 140 2.33 -16.78 -14.42
N LYS A 141 3.55 -16.87 -14.95
CA LYS A 141 3.85 -17.63 -16.18
C LYS A 141 3.53 -19.12 -16.02
N VAL A 142 3.78 -19.65 -14.83
CA VAL A 142 3.41 -21.02 -14.43
C VAL A 142 2.47 -20.91 -13.25
N GLU A 143 1.29 -21.50 -13.36
CA GLU A 143 0.26 -21.43 -12.34
C GLU A 143 0.80 -21.86 -10.97
N GLY A 144 0.58 -21.02 -9.95
CA GLY A 144 0.98 -21.29 -8.58
C GLY A 144 2.45 -21.08 -8.26
N LEU A 145 3.28 -20.66 -9.22
CA LEU A 145 4.73 -20.46 -9.02
C LEU A 145 5.14 -19.02 -9.26
N ASP A 146 6.14 -18.56 -8.49
CA ASP A 146 6.78 -17.26 -8.66
C ASP A 146 7.63 -17.20 -9.93
N ASP A 147 7.44 -16.18 -10.76
CA ASP A 147 8.10 -16.05 -12.07
C ASP A 147 9.62 -15.91 -12.01
N VAL A 148 10.16 -15.53 -10.85
CA VAL A 148 11.60 -15.27 -10.68
C VAL A 148 12.31 -16.44 -10.00
N THR A 149 11.70 -17.02 -8.96
CA THR A 149 12.34 -18.08 -8.18
C THR A 149 11.82 -19.46 -8.49
N GLY A 150 10.63 -19.58 -9.09
CA GLY A 150 9.94 -20.85 -9.28
C GLY A 150 9.36 -21.44 -7.99
N GLU A 151 9.42 -20.70 -6.88
CA GLU A 151 8.88 -21.16 -5.60
C GLU A 151 7.35 -21.01 -5.56
N PRO A 152 6.64 -21.81 -4.72
CA PRO A 152 5.19 -21.76 -4.62
C PRO A 152 4.66 -20.40 -4.18
N LEU A 153 3.56 -19.97 -4.81
CA LEU A 153 2.77 -18.82 -4.39
C LEU A 153 1.75 -19.25 -3.34
N ILE A 154 1.47 -18.37 -2.40
CA ILE A 154 0.49 -18.57 -1.34
C ILE A 154 -0.64 -17.53 -1.42
N GLN A 155 -1.82 -17.89 -0.95
CA GLN A 155 -2.84 -16.92 -0.56
C GLN A 155 -2.53 -16.47 0.86
N ARG A 156 -2.50 -15.15 1.10
CA ARG A 156 -2.26 -14.61 2.43
C ARG A 156 -3.43 -14.93 3.37
N GLU A 157 -3.17 -15.10 4.66
CA GLU A 157 -4.24 -15.34 5.65
C GLU A 157 -5.26 -14.19 5.68
N ASP A 158 -4.78 -12.96 5.52
CA ASP A 158 -5.60 -11.77 5.49
C ASP A 158 -6.35 -11.53 4.14
N ASP A 159 -6.21 -12.43 3.18
CA ASP A 159 -6.99 -12.49 1.93
C ASP A 159 -8.06 -13.59 1.91
N LYS A 160 -8.24 -14.27 3.01
CA LYS A 160 -9.35 -15.22 3.17
C LYS A 160 -10.67 -14.48 3.30
N ALA A 161 -11.76 -15.05 2.76
CA ALA A 161 -13.07 -14.40 2.71
C ALA A 161 -13.57 -13.92 4.09
N GLU A 162 -13.27 -14.69 5.14
CA GLU A 162 -13.64 -14.36 6.52
C GLU A 162 -12.91 -13.10 7.02
N THR A 163 -11.65 -12.91 6.64
CA THR A 163 -10.80 -11.82 7.08
C THR A 163 -10.99 -10.55 6.24
N ILE A 164 -11.32 -10.69 4.96
CA ILE A 164 -11.51 -9.56 4.03
C ILE A 164 -12.54 -8.56 4.57
N ARG A 165 -13.70 -9.05 5.01
CA ARG A 165 -14.78 -8.17 5.50
C ARG A 165 -14.35 -7.38 6.72
N ALA A 166 -13.74 -8.04 7.71
CA ALA A 166 -13.23 -7.36 8.91
C ALA A 166 -12.18 -6.29 8.57
N ARG A 167 -11.28 -6.57 7.61
CA ARG A 167 -10.30 -5.59 7.12
C ARG A 167 -10.95 -4.39 6.46
N MET A 168 -11.99 -4.61 5.65
CA MET A 168 -12.70 -3.54 4.95
C MET A 168 -13.39 -2.61 5.94
N ASP A 169 -14.12 -3.17 6.91
CA ASP A 169 -14.85 -2.39 7.90
C ASP A 169 -13.91 -1.49 8.72
N LEU A 170 -12.75 -2.02 9.13
CA LEU A 170 -11.75 -1.26 9.88
C LEU A 170 -10.98 -0.24 9.02
N THR A 171 -10.74 -0.56 7.76
CA THR A 171 -9.82 0.24 6.92
C THR A 171 -10.54 1.38 6.21
N LEU A 172 -11.79 1.20 5.78
CA LEU A 172 -12.49 2.22 4.99
C LEU A 172 -12.73 3.51 5.78
N ALA A 173 -13.11 3.41 7.04
CA ALA A 173 -13.34 4.59 7.88
C ALA A 173 -12.04 5.39 8.08
N SER A 174 -10.95 4.72 8.48
CA SER A 174 -9.66 5.37 8.70
C SER A 174 -9.02 5.87 7.40
N LEU A 175 -9.24 5.18 6.28
CA LEU A 175 -8.77 5.60 4.97
C LEU A 175 -9.41 6.92 4.55
N SER A 176 -10.73 7.06 4.73
CA SER A 176 -11.45 8.30 4.44
C SER A 176 -10.93 9.48 5.27
N GLU A 177 -10.70 9.28 6.57
CA GLU A 177 -10.13 10.32 7.44
C GLU A 177 -8.73 10.77 6.97
N VAL A 178 -7.88 9.82 6.60
CA VAL A 178 -6.51 10.12 6.11
C VAL A 178 -6.58 10.81 4.74
N ALA A 179 -7.45 10.38 3.84
CA ALA A 179 -7.65 11.04 2.55
C ALA A 179 -8.12 12.48 2.73
N ASP A 180 -9.11 12.73 3.59
CA ASP A 180 -9.61 14.07 3.92
C ASP A 180 -8.51 14.96 4.52
N HIS A 181 -7.66 14.39 5.38
CA HIS A 181 -6.51 15.10 5.94
C HIS A 181 -5.59 15.62 4.84
N TYR A 182 -5.19 14.76 3.88
CA TYR A 182 -4.33 15.15 2.77
C TYR A 182 -5.02 15.98 1.71
N GLN A 183 -6.33 15.85 1.54
CA GLN A 183 -7.12 16.74 0.69
C GLN A 183 -7.02 18.20 1.15
N ARG A 184 -7.13 18.43 2.47
CA ARG A 184 -7.01 19.78 3.06
C ARG A 184 -5.63 20.38 2.89
N THR A 185 -4.60 19.56 2.76
CA THR A 185 -3.22 20.03 2.52
C THR A 185 -2.92 20.28 1.03
N GLY A 186 -3.82 19.91 0.14
CA GLY A 186 -3.70 20.12 -1.31
C GLY A 186 -2.75 19.17 -2.03
N VAL A 187 -2.24 18.14 -1.35
CA VAL A 187 -1.30 17.17 -1.94
C VAL A 187 -1.97 15.87 -2.41
N LEU A 188 -3.25 15.66 -2.12
CA LEU A 188 -4.00 14.49 -2.57
C LEU A 188 -4.34 14.57 -4.06
N ARG A 189 -4.18 13.45 -4.75
CA ARG A 189 -4.63 13.22 -6.13
C ARG A 189 -5.28 11.85 -6.18
N SER A 190 -6.51 11.77 -6.70
CA SER A 190 -7.27 10.52 -6.80
C SER A 190 -7.32 10.03 -8.24
N VAL A 191 -7.14 8.72 -8.42
CA VAL A 191 -7.16 8.02 -9.70
C VAL A 191 -8.12 6.85 -9.62
N ASP A 192 -8.96 6.69 -10.64
CA ASP A 192 -9.84 5.53 -10.79
C ASP A 192 -9.01 4.26 -11.01
N GLY A 193 -9.09 3.35 -10.04
CA GLY A 193 -8.32 2.11 -10.00
C GLY A 193 -9.01 0.92 -10.67
N VAL A 194 -10.21 1.07 -11.28
CA VAL A 194 -10.91 -0.06 -11.94
C VAL A 194 -10.32 -0.43 -13.29
N HIS A 195 -9.56 0.48 -13.90
CA HIS A 195 -8.93 0.30 -15.19
C HIS A 195 -7.79 -0.75 -15.19
N PRO A 196 -7.33 -1.21 -16.37
CA PRO A 196 -6.16 -2.08 -16.48
C PRO A 196 -4.92 -1.52 -15.78
N ILE A 197 -4.07 -2.40 -15.25
CA ILE A 197 -2.88 -2.05 -14.44
C ILE A 197 -2.03 -0.94 -15.08
N THR A 198 -1.77 -1.04 -16.40
CA THR A 198 -0.96 -0.08 -17.14
C THR A 198 -1.62 1.28 -17.31
N ALA A 199 -2.95 1.31 -17.45
CA ALA A 199 -3.72 2.55 -17.54
C ALA A 199 -3.69 3.29 -16.21
N VAL A 200 -3.90 2.60 -15.08
CA VAL A 200 -3.78 3.16 -13.74
C VAL A 200 -2.36 3.69 -13.49
N ALA A 201 -1.32 2.94 -13.87
CA ALA A 201 0.07 3.38 -13.74
C ALA A 201 0.33 4.68 -14.51
N THR A 202 -0.20 4.77 -15.73
CA THR A 202 -0.07 5.98 -16.56
C THR A 202 -0.79 7.18 -15.93
N ALA A 203 -1.99 6.99 -15.41
CA ALA A 203 -2.75 8.03 -14.73
C ALA A 203 -2.03 8.53 -13.47
N LEU A 204 -1.54 7.62 -12.62
CA LEU A 204 -0.79 7.98 -11.41
C LEU A 204 0.48 8.78 -11.73
N VAL A 205 1.22 8.39 -12.77
CA VAL A 205 2.42 9.12 -13.20
C VAL A 205 2.07 10.51 -13.76
N ALA A 206 0.92 10.66 -14.42
CA ALA A 206 0.46 11.94 -14.92
C ALA A 206 0.19 12.95 -13.78
N GLU A 207 -0.34 12.47 -12.65
CA GLU A 207 -0.58 13.29 -11.46
C GLU A 207 0.72 13.78 -10.77
N LEU A 208 1.84 13.13 -10.99
CA LEU A 208 3.15 13.50 -10.43
C LEU A 208 3.89 14.58 -11.23
N ARG A 209 3.30 15.13 -12.29
CA ARG A 209 3.91 16.20 -13.07
C ARG A 209 3.71 17.55 -12.35
N PRO A 210 4.77 18.37 -12.17
CA PRO A 210 4.61 19.70 -11.63
C PRO A 210 3.72 20.55 -12.60
N GLY A 211 2.60 21.05 -12.10
CA GLY A 211 1.75 22.02 -12.82
C GLY A 211 0.32 21.59 -13.14
N VAL A 212 -0.13 20.39 -12.82
CA VAL A 212 -1.55 20.02 -12.95
C VAL A 212 -2.29 20.35 -11.66
N THR A 213 -2.79 21.58 -11.56
CA THR A 213 -3.85 21.89 -10.59
C THR A 213 -5.12 21.23 -11.09
N SER A 214 -5.68 20.29 -10.31
CA SER A 214 -6.99 19.71 -10.61
C SER A 214 -8.04 20.83 -10.58
N THR A 215 -8.41 21.34 -11.76
CA THR A 215 -9.66 22.09 -11.90
C THR A 215 -10.79 21.09 -11.70
N GLY A 216 -11.40 21.13 -10.52
CA GLY A 216 -12.62 20.40 -10.24
C GLY A 216 -13.68 20.79 -11.26
N THR A 217 -14.06 19.88 -12.14
CA THR A 217 -15.27 19.96 -12.91
C THR A 217 -16.43 19.57 -12.00
N GLY A 218 -16.92 20.58 -11.25
CA GLY A 218 -18.27 20.52 -10.70
C GLY A 218 -19.25 20.85 -11.83
N THR A 219 -20.11 19.95 -12.15
CA THR A 219 -21.50 20.17 -12.65
C THR A 219 -22.33 18.96 -12.29
#